data_e56701097f8d2f8eefb0329dc89c93ab
#
_entry.id   e56701097f8d2f8eefb0329dc89c93ab
#
_cell.length_a   1.000
_cell.length_b   1.000
_cell.length_c   1.000
_cell.angle_alpha   90.00
_cell.angle_beta   90.00
_cell.angle_gamma   90.00
#
_symmetry.space_group_name_H-M   'P 1'
#
loop_
_entity.id
_entity.type
_entity.pdbx_description
1 polymer ?
#
loop_
_entity_poly.entity_id
_entity_poly.type
_entity_poly.pdbx_seq_one_letter_code
_entity_poly.pdbx_strand_id
1 'polypeptide(L)'
;RHATRILVSLFDGDTETARIPLPNRLGDLYHGFIPGLGDGMRYGLRAEGPWAPEHGHRFDPAKLLLDPYATTISAPFRHHPELMRHGAETASLVPKAIAGHAAADAQHLPPHRPEFIYEIPVRAFTMLHPDVAPEKRGTVSALAEPVVIEHLRRLGVDTVELMPLAAWIDERHL
;
A
#
# COMPACT_ATOMS: atom_id res chain seq x y z
N ARG A 1 -17.05 3.96 8.56
CA ARG A 1 -18.21 4.10 9.44
C ARG A 1 -17.99 5.28 10.39
N HIS A 2 -19.03 6.02 10.75
CA HIS A 2 -19.01 7.21 11.64
C HIS A 2 -18.22 8.43 11.15
N ALA A 3 -17.47 8.38 10.07
CA ALA A 3 -16.94 9.60 9.45
C ALA A 3 -18.10 10.47 8.97
N THR A 4 -17.98 11.78 9.19
CA THR A 4 -18.93 12.77 8.67
C THR A 4 -18.51 13.29 7.31
N ARG A 5 -17.20 13.30 7.03
CA ARG A 5 -16.62 13.73 5.76
C ARG A 5 -15.26 13.05 5.54
N ILE A 6 -14.95 12.72 4.30
CA ILE A 6 -13.62 12.31 3.87
C ILE A 6 -13.12 13.34 2.86
N LEU A 7 -11.88 13.78 3.06
CA LEU A 7 -11.19 14.70 2.16
C LEU A 7 -9.99 13.99 1.53
N VAL A 8 -9.72 14.32 0.27
CA VAL A 8 -8.48 13.96 -0.41
C VAL A 8 -7.54 15.15 -0.34
N SER A 9 -6.39 14.94 0.26
CA SER A 9 -5.28 15.92 0.28
C SER A 9 -4.37 15.64 -0.89
N LEU A 10 -4.08 16.66 -1.70
CA LEU A 10 -3.15 16.60 -2.82
C LEU A 10 -1.81 17.22 -2.42
N PHE A 11 -0.73 16.66 -2.96
CA PHE A 11 0.63 17.08 -2.61
C PHE A 11 1.47 17.36 -3.85
N ASP A 12 2.27 18.44 -3.77
CA ASP A 12 3.44 18.66 -4.59
C ASP A 12 4.68 18.37 -3.74
N GLY A 13 5.38 17.28 -4.05
CA GLY A 13 6.39 16.73 -3.16
C GLY A 13 5.80 16.36 -1.79
N ASP A 14 6.22 17.06 -0.73
CA ASP A 14 5.70 16.90 0.63
C ASP A 14 4.78 18.05 1.06
N THR A 15 4.56 19.02 0.19
CA THR A 15 3.70 20.19 0.46
C THR A 15 2.26 19.89 0.10
N GLU A 16 1.35 20.02 1.06
CA GLU A 16 -0.10 19.89 0.81
C GLU A 16 -0.59 21.11 0.04
N THR A 17 -1.14 20.89 -1.16
CA THR A 17 -1.58 21.96 -2.07
C THR A 17 -3.09 22.16 -2.08
N ALA A 18 -3.85 21.11 -1.77
CA ALA A 18 -5.31 21.17 -1.75
C ALA A 18 -5.91 20.12 -0.83
N ARG A 19 -7.12 20.42 -0.30
CA ARG A 19 -8.01 19.46 0.39
C ARG A 19 -9.36 19.48 -0.29
N ILE A 20 -9.75 18.37 -0.88
CA ILE A 20 -10.95 18.25 -1.69
C ILE A 20 -11.89 17.24 -1.03
N PRO A 21 -13.10 17.62 -0.61
CA PRO A 21 -14.06 16.67 -0.05
C PRO A 21 -14.54 15.70 -1.12
N LEU A 22 -14.67 14.41 -0.76
CA LEU A 22 -15.35 13.44 -1.60
C LEU A 22 -16.86 13.75 -1.60
N PRO A 23 -17.46 14.00 -2.79
CA PRO A 23 -18.80 14.56 -2.86
C PRO A 23 -19.91 13.54 -2.60
N ASN A 24 -19.63 12.25 -2.79
CA ASN A 24 -20.67 11.23 -2.76
C ASN A 24 -20.42 10.24 -1.62
N ARG A 25 -21.53 9.67 -1.13
CA ARG A 25 -21.53 8.64 -0.10
C ARG A 25 -22.60 7.60 -0.39
N LEU A 26 -22.22 6.33 -0.35
CA LEU A 26 -23.12 5.19 -0.41
C LEU A 26 -22.89 4.29 0.81
N GLY A 27 -23.78 4.33 1.77
CA GLY A 27 -23.57 3.65 3.06
C GLY A 27 -22.35 4.21 3.80
N ASP A 28 -21.35 3.37 4.02
CA ASP A 28 -20.08 3.74 4.66
C ASP A 28 -18.96 4.04 3.66
N LEU A 29 -19.24 3.96 2.37
CA LEU A 29 -18.28 4.23 1.30
C LEU A 29 -18.38 5.68 0.81
N TYR A 30 -17.27 6.41 0.89
CA TYR A 30 -17.12 7.74 0.28
C TYR A 30 -16.43 7.60 -1.07
N HIS A 31 -16.94 8.29 -2.09
CA HIS A 31 -16.37 8.22 -3.43
C HIS A 31 -16.54 9.51 -4.20
N GLY A 32 -15.74 9.67 -5.24
CA GLY A 32 -15.81 10.82 -6.12
C GLY A 32 -14.72 10.80 -7.19
N PHE A 33 -14.93 11.58 -8.23
CA PHE A 33 -13.91 11.86 -9.23
C PHE A 33 -13.23 13.19 -8.86
N ILE A 34 -11.91 13.22 -8.92
CA ILE A 34 -11.09 14.40 -8.64
C ILE A 34 -10.44 14.84 -9.95
N PRO A 35 -10.94 15.90 -10.59
CA PRO A 35 -10.35 16.43 -11.81
C PRO A 35 -8.89 16.82 -11.56
N GLY A 36 -8.00 16.47 -12.51
CA GLY A 36 -6.59 16.83 -12.45
C GLY A 36 -5.71 15.94 -11.56
N LEU A 37 -6.27 14.96 -10.84
CA LEU A 37 -5.46 13.95 -10.16
C LEU A 37 -4.97 12.94 -11.21
N GLY A 38 -3.74 13.12 -11.68
CA GLY A 38 -3.11 12.30 -12.71
C GLY A 38 -2.04 11.35 -12.15
N ASP A 39 -1.50 10.52 -13.05
CA ASP A 39 -0.47 9.54 -12.71
C ASP A 39 0.77 10.19 -12.07
N GLY A 40 1.29 9.55 -11.04
CA GLY A 40 2.45 10.00 -10.29
C GLY A 40 2.16 11.06 -9.23
N MET A 41 0.97 11.65 -9.21
CA MET A 41 0.61 12.62 -8.19
C MET A 41 0.47 11.97 -6.81
N ARG A 42 0.94 12.68 -5.79
CA ARG A 42 0.87 12.23 -4.41
C ARG A 42 -0.43 12.69 -3.76
N TYR A 43 -1.07 11.80 -3.03
CA TYR A 43 -2.28 12.11 -2.28
C TYR A 43 -2.37 11.34 -0.96
N GLY A 44 -3.27 11.77 -0.12
CA GLY A 44 -3.66 11.05 1.09
C GLY A 44 -5.09 11.41 1.46
N LEU A 45 -5.60 10.78 2.51
CA LEU A 45 -6.96 10.99 2.97
C LEU A 45 -6.97 11.69 4.32
N ARG A 46 -8.03 12.44 4.60
CA ARG A 46 -8.34 12.94 5.94
C ARG A 46 -9.77 12.61 6.26
N ALA A 47 -10.04 12.28 7.52
CA ALA A 47 -11.38 11.92 7.98
C ALA A 47 -11.84 12.88 9.05
N GLU A 48 -13.01 13.46 8.88
CA GLU A 48 -13.72 14.21 9.89
C GLU A 48 -14.78 13.34 10.56
N GLY A 49 -15.03 13.56 11.83
CA GLY A 49 -15.98 12.81 12.62
C GLY A 49 -15.84 13.13 14.11
N PRO A 50 -16.56 12.41 14.98
CA PRO A 50 -16.50 12.64 16.41
C PRO A 50 -15.13 12.26 17.01
N TRP A 51 -14.68 13.08 17.95
CA TRP A 51 -13.59 12.73 18.85
C TRP A 51 -14.18 12.33 20.20
N ALA A 52 -14.28 11.03 20.43
CA ALA A 52 -14.79 10.42 21.65
C ALA A 52 -14.06 9.08 21.89
N PRO A 53 -12.79 9.13 22.34
CA PRO A 53 -11.92 7.95 22.49
C PRO A 53 -12.52 6.87 23.39
N GLU A 54 -13.29 7.27 24.40
CA GLU A 54 -14.01 6.37 25.34
C GLU A 54 -15.09 5.53 24.64
N HIS A 55 -15.59 6.01 23.48
CA HIS A 55 -16.52 5.30 22.61
C HIS A 55 -15.86 4.72 21.35
N GLY A 56 -14.52 4.73 21.28
CA GLY A 56 -13.75 4.23 20.14
C GLY A 56 -13.69 5.18 18.95
N HIS A 57 -14.19 6.41 19.05
CA HIS A 57 -14.15 7.41 17.99
C HIS A 57 -12.91 8.31 18.12
N ARG A 58 -12.04 8.25 17.12
CA ARG A 58 -10.77 9.01 17.12
C ARG A 58 -10.55 9.73 15.79
N PHE A 59 -11.60 10.39 15.28
CA PHE A 59 -11.46 11.17 14.06
C PHE A 59 -10.68 12.45 14.34
N ASP A 60 -9.67 12.70 13.54
CA ASP A 60 -8.80 13.87 13.65
C ASP A 60 -8.38 14.32 12.26
N PRO A 61 -8.92 15.42 11.72
CA PRO A 61 -8.59 15.89 10.38
C PRO A 61 -7.14 16.40 10.23
N ALA A 62 -6.40 16.56 11.33
CA ALA A 62 -4.97 16.83 11.29
C ALA A 62 -4.15 15.58 10.91
N LYS A 63 -4.75 14.38 10.99
CA LYS A 63 -4.08 13.13 10.63
C LYS A 63 -4.21 12.86 9.14
N LEU A 64 -3.07 12.76 8.46
CA LEU A 64 -3.05 12.20 7.12
C LEU A 64 -3.17 10.68 7.21
N LEU A 65 -4.08 10.12 6.44
CA LEU A 65 -4.32 8.69 6.31
C LEU A 65 -3.86 8.23 4.94
N LEU A 66 -3.25 7.06 4.89
CA LEU A 66 -2.96 6.39 3.63
C LEU A 66 -4.24 5.78 3.06
N ASP A 67 -4.43 5.90 1.75
CA ASP A 67 -5.53 5.23 1.08
C ASP A 67 -5.34 3.71 1.14
N PRO A 68 -6.28 2.94 1.69
CA PRO A 68 -6.17 1.48 1.74
C PRO A 68 -6.21 0.82 0.35
N TYR A 69 -6.68 1.53 -0.67
CA TYR A 69 -6.67 1.07 -2.06
C TYR A 69 -5.43 1.49 -2.84
N ALA A 70 -4.49 2.20 -2.22
CA ALA A 70 -3.26 2.59 -2.90
C ALA A 70 -2.43 1.37 -3.30
N THR A 71 -2.05 1.30 -4.56
CA THR A 71 -1.14 0.26 -5.09
C THR A 71 0.32 0.65 -4.97
N THR A 72 0.60 1.95 -4.78
CA THR A 72 1.95 2.49 -4.67
C THR A 72 1.98 3.58 -3.59
N ILE A 73 3.02 3.57 -2.78
CA ILE A 73 3.25 4.55 -1.72
C ILE A 73 4.63 5.21 -1.87
N SER A 74 4.76 6.45 -1.41
CA SER A 74 5.96 7.27 -1.62
C SER A 74 7.17 6.84 -0.80
N ALA A 75 6.97 6.15 0.32
CA ALA A 75 8.02 5.67 1.22
C ALA A 75 7.46 4.62 2.19
N PRO A 76 8.32 3.80 2.83
CA PRO A 76 7.91 2.97 3.95
C PRO A 76 7.38 3.82 5.11
N PHE A 77 6.37 3.30 5.82
CA PHE A 77 5.85 3.93 7.03
C PHE A 77 6.90 3.85 8.16
N ARG A 78 6.96 4.91 8.98
CA ARG A 78 7.78 4.95 10.18
C ARG A 78 6.98 5.49 11.35
N HIS A 79 7.15 4.89 12.52
CA HIS A 79 6.53 5.39 13.75
C HIS A 79 7.10 6.75 14.15
N HIS A 80 6.21 7.63 14.59
CA HIS A 80 6.57 8.90 15.18
C HIS A 80 5.58 9.25 16.32
N PRO A 81 6.01 9.79 17.46
CA PRO A 81 5.12 10.10 18.61
C PRO A 81 3.94 11.02 18.24
N GLU A 82 4.16 11.98 17.34
CA GLU A 82 3.13 12.91 16.88
C GLU A 82 1.95 12.23 16.16
N LEU A 83 2.13 11.02 15.63
CA LEU A 83 1.04 10.28 15.01
C LEU A 83 -0.09 9.97 15.99
N MET A 84 0.23 9.88 17.29
CA MET A 84 -0.73 9.57 18.33
C MET A 84 -1.28 10.81 19.06
N ARG A 85 -0.66 11.97 18.89
CA ARG A 85 -1.09 13.21 19.56
C ARG A 85 -2.26 13.83 18.80
N HIS A 86 -3.41 13.95 19.45
CA HIS A 86 -4.59 14.61 18.87
C HIS A 86 -4.29 16.04 18.43
N GLY A 87 -4.79 16.44 17.27
CA GLY A 87 -4.59 17.75 16.67
C GLY A 87 -3.21 17.99 16.05
N ALA A 88 -2.26 17.05 16.17
CA ALA A 88 -0.96 17.19 15.53
C ALA A 88 -1.06 16.89 14.02
N GLU A 89 -0.58 17.82 13.21
CA GLU A 89 -0.49 17.62 11.75
C GLU A 89 0.56 16.56 11.41
N THR A 90 0.18 15.59 10.59
CA THR A 90 1.03 14.43 10.29
C THR A 90 1.39 14.26 8.82
N ALA A 91 1.07 15.22 7.96
CA ALA A 91 1.34 15.10 6.53
C ALA A 91 2.83 14.89 6.20
N SER A 92 3.74 15.50 6.95
CA SER A 92 5.19 15.32 6.77
C SER A 92 5.72 13.97 7.27
N LEU A 93 4.94 13.24 8.08
CA LEU A 93 5.36 12.01 8.76
C LEU A 93 4.81 10.74 8.08
N VAL A 94 3.71 10.88 7.37
CA VAL A 94 3.00 9.75 6.75
C VAL A 94 3.37 9.66 5.26
N PRO A 95 3.70 8.47 4.73
CA PRO A 95 3.88 8.30 3.30
C PRO A 95 2.58 8.65 2.56
N LYS A 96 2.70 9.12 1.32
CA LYS A 96 1.57 9.46 0.46
C LYS A 96 1.29 8.29 -0.48
N ALA A 97 0.02 8.08 -0.78
CA ALA A 97 -0.36 7.28 -1.91
C ALA A 97 0.06 7.97 -3.21
N ILE A 98 0.42 7.20 -4.20
CA ILE A 98 0.76 7.70 -5.54
C ILE A 98 -0.36 7.27 -6.47
N ALA A 99 -1.00 8.25 -7.10
CA ALA A 99 -2.03 8.00 -8.09
C ALA A 99 -1.40 7.31 -9.31
N GLY A 100 -2.09 6.33 -9.85
CA GLY A 100 -1.64 5.58 -11.01
C GLY A 100 -2.76 4.72 -11.54
N HIS A 101 -2.61 4.28 -12.76
CA HIS A 101 -3.54 3.31 -13.32
C HIS A 101 -3.33 1.96 -12.62
N ALA A 102 -4.41 1.27 -12.32
CA ALA A 102 -4.32 -0.15 -12.00
C ALA A 102 -3.53 -0.83 -13.10
N ALA A 103 -2.58 -1.70 -12.73
CA ALA A 103 -1.86 -2.49 -13.72
C ALA A 103 -2.88 -3.08 -14.71
N ALA A 104 -2.57 -2.97 -16.00
CA ALA A 104 -3.41 -3.51 -17.06
C ALA A 104 -3.83 -4.93 -16.67
N ASP A 105 -5.09 -5.24 -16.93
CA ASP A 105 -5.78 -6.46 -16.52
C ASP A 105 -4.84 -7.65 -16.35
N ALA A 106 -4.75 -8.14 -15.13
CA ALA A 106 -4.16 -9.45 -14.89
C ALA A 106 -4.86 -10.41 -15.85
N GLN A 107 -4.10 -11.01 -16.77
CA GLN A 107 -4.66 -12.01 -17.68
C GLN A 107 -5.50 -12.97 -16.85
N HIS A 108 -6.76 -13.08 -17.20
CA HIS A 108 -7.65 -14.01 -16.52
C HIS A 108 -7.16 -15.42 -16.86
N LEU A 109 -6.29 -15.93 -16.01
CA LEU A 109 -5.82 -17.31 -16.17
C LEU A 109 -6.99 -18.25 -15.90
N PRO A 110 -7.11 -19.34 -16.65
CA PRO A 110 -8.15 -20.33 -16.41
C PRO A 110 -8.03 -20.85 -14.98
N PRO A 111 -9.14 -21.28 -14.36
CA PRO A 111 -9.11 -21.88 -13.04
C PRO A 111 -8.06 -23.00 -12.99
N HIS A 112 -7.08 -22.86 -12.13
CA HIS A 112 -6.02 -23.84 -11.90
C HIS A 112 -6.26 -24.52 -10.54
N ARG A 113 -6.14 -25.85 -10.51
CA ARG A 113 -6.15 -26.61 -9.26
C ARG A 113 -4.70 -26.91 -8.90
N PRO A 114 -4.15 -26.29 -7.85
CA PRO A 114 -2.76 -26.53 -7.49
C PRO A 114 -2.54 -27.99 -7.08
N GLU A 115 -1.48 -28.59 -7.59
CA GLU A 115 -1.04 -29.96 -7.24
C GLU A 115 0.22 -29.91 -6.38
N PHE A 116 1.13 -28.94 -6.67
CA PHE A 116 2.35 -28.73 -5.90
C PHE A 116 2.56 -27.25 -5.59
N ILE A 117 2.18 -26.84 -4.39
CA ILE A 117 2.39 -25.49 -3.87
C ILE A 117 3.77 -25.41 -3.21
N TYR A 118 4.54 -24.40 -3.59
CA TYR A 118 5.87 -24.14 -3.01
C TYR A 118 5.88 -22.75 -2.37
N GLU A 119 5.96 -22.71 -1.04
CA GLU A 119 6.01 -21.46 -0.30
C GLU A 119 7.40 -20.84 -0.33
N ILE A 120 7.51 -19.56 -0.66
CA ILE A 120 8.78 -18.85 -0.85
C ILE A 120 8.88 -17.61 0.03
N PRO A 121 9.91 -17.53 0.91
CA PRO A 121 10.33 -16.27 1.53
C PRO A 121 11.13 -15.47 0.50
N VAL A 122 10.51 -14.47 -0.13
CA VAL A 122 11.05 -13.76 -1.31
C VAL A 122 12.51 -13.32 -1.12
N ARG A 123 12.82 -12.70 0.02
CA ARG A 123 14.18 -12.21 0.27
C ARG A 123 15.21 -13.34 0.34
N ALA A 124 14.95 -14.36 1.14
CA ALA A 124 15.91 -15.44 1.38
C ALA A 124 16.12 -16.31 0.14
N PHE A 125 15.09 -16.47 -0.68
CA PHE A 125 15.10 -17.42 -1.79
C PHE A 125 16.15 -17.12 -2.87
N THR A 126 16.35 -15.83 -3.18
CA THR A 126 17.31 -15.43 -4.22
C THR A 126 18.51 -14.62 -3.70
N MET A 127 18.57 -14.29 -2.41
CA MET A 127 19.60 -13.36 -1.87
C MET A 127 21.04 -13.81 -2.14
N LEU A 128 21.30 -15.11 -2.09
CA LEU A 128 22.63 -15.69 -2.31
C LEU A 128 22.73 -16.40 -3.64
N HIS A 129 21.76 -16.24 -4.55
CA HIS A 129 21.76 -16.94 -5.83
C HIS A 129 22.88 -16.39 -6.74
N PRO A 130 23.84 -17.22 -7.19
CA PRO A 130 25.00 -16.75 -7.95
C PRO A 130 24.62 -16.15 -9.32
N ASP A 131 23.63 -16.74 -10.00
CA ASP A 131 23.24 -16.39 -11.36
C ASP A 131 22.13 -15.31 -11.42
N VAL A 132 21.69 -14.79 -10.29
CA VAL A 132 20.78 -13.62 -10.22
C VAL A 132 21.63 -12.37 -10.07
N ALA A 133 21.35 -11.36 -10.90
CA ALA A 133 22.03 -10.07 -10.83
C ALA A 133 21.94 -9.46 -9.41
N PRO A 134 23.07 -8.98 -8.84
CA PRO A 134 23.14 -8.54 -7.43
C PRO A 134 22.04 -7.55 -7.03
N GLU A 135 21.69 -6.62 -7.92
CA GLU A 135 20.67 -5.58 -7.70
C GLU A 135 19.24 -6.13 -7.64
N LYS A 136 19.01 -7.33 -8.17
CA LYS A 136 17.71 -7.99 -8.13
C LYS A 136 17.57 -8.98 -6.98
N ARG A 137 18.68 -9.44 -6.39
CA ARG A 137 18.66 -10.45 -5.34
C ARG A 137 17.77 -10.06 -4.17
N GLY A 138 16.97 -10.99 -3.70
CA GLY A 138 16.06 -10.77 -2.58
C GLY A 138 14.84 -9.90 -2.89
N THR A 139 14.58 -9.61 -4.15
CA THR A 139 13.40 -8.84 -4.61
C THR A 139 12.38 -9.74 -5.32
N VAL A 140 11.14 -9.24 -5.45
CA VAL A 140 10.09 -9.95 -6.21
C VAL A 140 10.50 -10.13 -7.68
N SER A 141 11.19 -9.14 -8.26
CA SER A 141 11.65 -9.21 -9.65
C SER A 141 12.67 -10.33 -9.90
N ALA A 142 13.41 -10.75 -8.87
CA ALA A 142 14.32 -11.89 -8.98
C ALA A 142 13.58 -13.21 -9.23
N LEU A 143 12.32 -13.33 -8.77
CA LEU A 143 11.53 -14.55 -9.00
C LEU A 143 11.15 -14.74 -10.47
N ALA A 144 11.17 -13.66 -11.27
CA ALA A 144 10.93 -13.70 -12.71
C ALA A 144 12.20 -14.01 -13.52
N GLU A 145 13.36 -14.17 -12.89
CA GLU A 145 14.59 -14.53 -13.59
C GLU A 145 14.50 -15.96 -14.18
N PRO A 146 14.96 -16.16 -15.42
CA PRO A 146 14.87 -17.46 -16.08
C PRO A 146 15.43 -18.63 -15.26
N VAL A 147 16.54 -18.41 -14.56
CA VAL A 147 17.19 -19.44 -13.72
C VAL A 147 16.31 -19.85 -12.54
N VAL A 148 15.55 -18.92 -11.97
CA VAL A 148 14.62 -19.20 -10.87
C VAL A 148 13.39 -19.96 -11.36
N ILE A 149 12.81 -19.52 -12.48
CA ILE A 149 11.67 -20.20 -13.10
C ILE A 149 12.03 -21.62 -13.52
N GLU A 150 13.20 -21.81 -14.12
CA GLU A 150 13.67 -23.13 -14.53
C GLU A 150 13.89 -24.06 -13.33
N HIS A 151 14.41 -23.54 -12.22
CA HIS A 151 14.54 -24.29 -10.97
C HIS A 151 13.18 -24.78 -10.46
N LEU A 152 12.18 -23.90 -10.39
CA LEU A 152 10.82 -24.24 -9.95
C LEU A 152 10.17 -25.27 -10.89
N ARG A 153 10.33 -25.10 -12.21
CA ARG A 153 9.83 -26.06 -13.21
C ARG A 153 10.46 -27.44 -13.06
N ARG A 154 11.78 -27.52 -12.80
CA ARG A 154 12.47 -28.81 -12.58
C ARG A 154 11.97 -29.52 -11.32
N LEU A 155 11.54 -28.78 -10.32
CA LEU A 155 10.91 -29.32 -9.11
C LEU A 155 9.47 -29.78 -9.34
N GLY A 156 8.87 -29.43 -10.48
CA GLY A 156 7.46 -29.71 -10.77
C GLY A 156 6.49 -28.77 -10.05
N VAL A 157 6.98 -27.62 -9.58
CA VAL A 157 6.14 -26.61 -8.92
C VAL A 157 5.19 -26.01 -9.95
N ASP A 158 3.90 -26.01 -9.66
CA ASP A 158 2.86 -25.39 -10.47
C ASP A 158 2.29 -24.12 -9.85
N THR A 159 2.42 -23.98 -8.54
CA THR A 159 1.92 -22.84 -7.78
C THR A 159 2.96 -22.36 -6.79
N VAL A 160 3.26 -21.07 -6.83
CA VAL A 160 4.13 -20.41 -5.85
C VAL A 160 3.30 -19.61 -4.88
N GLU A 161 3.43 -19.90 -3.60
CA GLU A 161 2.87 -19.10 -2.51
C GLU A 161 3.96 -18.19 -1.95
N LEU A 162 3.75 -16.87 -2.03
CA LEU A 162 4.72 -15.92 -1.51
C LEU A 162 4.40 -15.59 -0.05
N MET A 163 5.39 -15.70 0.83
CA MET A 163 5.26 -15.12 2.17
C MET A 163 4.91 -13.63 2.05
N PRO A 164 4.18 -13.04 3.04
CA PRO A 164 3.61 -11.72 2.93
C PRO A 164 4.55 -10.64 2.39
N LEU A 165 4.10 -9.91 1.37
CA LEU A 165 4.86 -8.85 0.67
C LEU A 165 4.23 -7.47 0.82
N ALA A 166 3.01 -7.40 1.37
CA ALA A 166 2.34 -6.13 1.57
C ALA A 166 3.17 -5.19 2.44
N ALA A 167 3.04 -3.90 2.23
CA ALA A 167 3.64 -2.91 3.11
C ALA A 167 3.09 -3.11 4.53
N TRP A 168 3.98 -3.17 5.51
CA TRP A 168 3.63 -3.33 6.92
C TRP A 168 4.19 -2.21 7.76
N ILE A 169 3.71 -2.12 8.97
CA ILE A 169 4.22 -1.23 10.01
C ILE A 169 4.84 -2.11 11.08
N ASP A 170 6.11 -1.87 11.39
CA ASP A 170 6.78 -2.58 12.47
C ASP A 170 6.12 -2.29 13.82
N GLU A 171 6.13 -3.27 14.70
CA GLU A 171 5.69 -3.07 16.08
C GLU A 171 6.58 -2.04 16.79
N ARG A 172 5.97 -1.25 17.69
CA ARG A 172 6.70 -0.14 18.37
C ARG A 172 7.88 -0.59 19.21
N HIS A 173 7.90 -1.84 19.63
CA HIS A 173 8.94 -2.42 20.48
C HIS A 173 10.04 -3.17 19.71
N LEU A 174 9.92 -3.26 18.37
CA LEU A 174 10.94 -3.77 17.47
C LEU A 174 11.76 -2.61 16.90
#